data_578fc6bb48072cc76c29cf3951dc2f83
#
_entry.id   578fc6bb48072cc76c29cf3951dc2f83
#
_cell.length_a   1.000
_cell.length_b   1.000
_cell.length_c   1.000
_cell.angle_alpha   90.00
_cell.angle_beta   90.00
_cell.angle_gamma   90.00
#
_symmetry.space_group_name_H-M   'P 1'
#
loop_
_entity.id
_entity.type
_entity.pdbx_description
1 polymer ?
#
loop_
_entity_poly.entity_id
_entity_poly.type
_entity_poly.pdbx_seq_one_letter_code
_entity_poly.pdbx_strand_id
1 'polypeptide(L)'
;MNKKNTAKNTASTGQKTIALNKSARHEYHLESRYEAGISLQGWELKSIRAGRLNMGESYAVVKKGEILWFGAQITPLLQASTHVIADDRRTRKLLLHRAEIDKLVGKVERDGYTLIPTACYWKGNKVKLEIA
;
A
#
# COMPACT_ATOMS: atom_id res chain seq x y z
N MET A 1 -20.82 -21.45 -9.93
CA MET A 1 -20.38 -21.09 -10.20
C MET A 1 -19.73 -20.46 -10.20
N ASN A 2 -19.60 -20.26 -9.81
CA ASN A 2 -19.02 -19.83 -9.96
C ASN A 2 -18.45 -19.02 -9.78
N LYS A 3 -18.76 -18.72 -9.40
CA LYS A 3 -18.31 -18.02 -9.27
C LYS A 3 -17.61 -17.62 -8.88
N LYS A 4 -17.74 -17.41 -8.04
CA LYS A 4 -16.77 -17.23 -7.63
C LYS A 4 -15.58 -16.92 -8.17
N ASN A 5 -15.49 -16.86 -8.43
CA ASN A 5 -14.50 -16.78 -9.47
C ASN A 5 -13.58 -15.62 -9.37
N THR A 6 -13.99 -14.59 -8.70
CA THR A 6 -13.16 -13.40 -8.55
C THR A 6 -11.88 -13.70 -7.80
N ALA A 7 -11.96 -14.51 -6.77
CA ALA A 7 -10.78 -14.89 -6.02
C ALA A 7 -9.81 -15.67 -6.90
N LYS A 8 -10.33 -16.49 -7.75
CA LYS A 8 -9.50 -17.26 -8.66
C LYS A 8 -8.77 -16.35 -9.62
N ASN A 9 -9.44 -15.33 -10.12
CA ASN A 9 -8.81 -14.40 -11.04
C ASN A 9 -7.63 -13.70 -10.39
N THR A 10 -7.77 -13.34 -9.14
CA THR A 10 -6.66 -12.74 -8.41
C THR A 10 -5.47 -13.68 -8.37
N ALA A 11 -5.72 -14.92 -8.06
CA ALA A 11 -4.65 -15.90 -8.00
C ALA A 11 -3.99 -16.08 -9.35
N SER A 12 -4.79 -16.10 -10.42
CA SER A 12 -4.26 -16.34 -11.74
C SER A 12 -3.41 -15.17 -12.24
N THR A 13 -3.57 -13.98 -11.69
CA THR A 13 -2.74 -12.83 -12.05
C THR A 13 -1.49 -12.74 -11.22
N GLY A 14 -1.24 -13.68 -10.31
CA GLY A 14 -0.07 -13.67 -9.47
C GLY A 14 -0.18 -12.74 -8.28
N GLN A 15 -1.34 -12.19 -8.03
CA GLN A 15 -1.54 -11.33 -6.88
C GLN A 15 -1.87 -12.16 -5.65
N LYS A 16 -1.31 -11.76 -4.53
CA LYS A 16 -1.53 -12.45 -3.27
C LYS A 16 -1.72 -11.40 -2.18
N THR A 17 -2.88 -11.39 -1.57
CA THR A 17 -3.23 -10.37 -0.58
C THR A 17 -2.35 -10.48 0.66
N ILE A 18 -1.83 -9.33 1.09
CA ILE A 18 -1.08 -9.20 2.34
C ILE A 18 -1.99 -8.62 3.41
N ALA A 19 -2.71 -7.56 3.07
CA ALA A 19 -3.60 -6.89 4.02
C ALA A 19 -4.70 -6.15 3.28
N LEU A 20 -5.85 -6.01 3.93
CA LEU A 20 -6.99 -5.28 3.39
C LEU A 20 -7.43 -4.23 4.40
N ASN A 21 -7.86 -3.09 3.90
CA ASN A 21 -8.46 -2.06 4.72
C ASN A 21 -9.97 -2.12 4.55
N LYS A 22 -10.61 -2.97 5.32
CA LYS A 22 -12.05 -3.21 5.21
C LYS A 22 -12.87 -1.99 5.60
N SER A 23 -12.41 -1.25 6.60
CA SER A 23 -13.12 -0.05 7.05
C SER A 23 -13.24 0.97 5.92
N ALA A 24 -12.14 1.19 5.18
CA ALA A 24 -12.16 2.14 4.08
C ALA A 24 -13.16 1.72 3.01
N ARG A 25 -13.25 0.43 2.76
CA ARG A 25 -14.17 -0.08 1.74
C ARG A 25 -15.63 0.07 2.14
N HIS A 26 -15.91 0.13 3.44
CA HIS A 26 -17.25 0.34 3.96
C HIS A 26 -17.62 1.81 4.07
N GLU A 27 -16.67 2.62 4.52
CA GLU A 27 -16.98 3.99 4.92
C GLU A 27 -16.89 4.99 3.78
N TYR A 28 -16.19 4.66 2.70
CA TYR A 28 -15.93 5.61 1.63
C TYR A 28 -16.44 5.12 0.30
N HIS A 29 -16.89 6.08 -0.50
CA HIS A 29 -17.22 5.82 -1.89
C HIS A 29 -15.92 5.87 -2.69
N LEU A 30 -15.43 4.71 -3.11
CA LEU A 30 -14.17 4.60 -3.82
C LEU A 30 -14.40 4.74 -5.31
N GLU A 31 -13.85 5.82 -5.90
CA GLU A 31 -14.08 6.10 -7.32
C GLU A 31 -13.11 5.36 -8.21
N SER A 32 -11.83 5.64 -8.04
CA SER A 32 -10.78 5.07 -8.88
C SER A 32 -9.75 4.39 -8.02
N ARG A 33 -9.11 3.38 -8.58
CA ARG A 33 -8.08 2.62 -7.86
C ARG A 33 -6.79 2.68 -8.64
N TYR A 34 -5.69 2.85 -7.90
CA TYR A 34 -4.36 2.94 -8.47
C TYR A 34 -3.46 1.94 -7.78
N GLU A 35 -2.59 1.31 -8.55
CA GLU A 35 -1.61 0.38 -8.01
C GLU A 35 -0.27 1.08 -7.90
N ALA A 36 0.24 1.21 -6.68
CA ALA A 36 1.49 1.89 -6.42
C ALA A 36 2.55 0.89 -5.97
N GLY A 37 3.79 1.11 -6.39
CA GLY A 37 4.91 0.46 -5.76
C GLY A 37 5.20 1.15 -4.43
N ILE A 38 6.03 0.53 -3.61
CA ILE A 38 6.40 1.07 -2.30
C ILE A 38 7.90 1.04 -2.19
N SER A 39 8.48 2.17 -1.79
CA SER A 39 9.91 2.25 -1.53
C SER A 39 10.19 1.61 -0.17
N LEU A 40 10.68 0.37 -0.19
CA LEU A 40 10.89 -0.42 1.03
C LEU A 40 12.37 -0.68 1.28
N GLN A 41 12.71 -0.80 2.55
CA GLN A 41 14.03 -1.24 2.96
C GLN A 41 14.05 -2.78 3.01
N GLY A 42 15.25 -3.36 2.96
CA GLY A 42 15.36 -4.81 2.92
C GLY A 42 14.70 -5.52 4.08
N TRP A 43 14.86 -4.97 5.30
CA TRP A 43 14.26 -5.58 6.48
C TRP A 43 12.73 -5.51 6.43
N GLU A 44 12.19 -4.46 5.79
CA GLU A 44 10.74 -4.33 5.65
C GLU A 44 10.17 -5.42 4.75
N LEU A 45 10.86 -5.73 3.65
CA LEU A 45 10.45 -6.81 2.77
C LEU A 45 10.41 -8.15 3.52
N LYS A 46 11.44 -8.42 4.33
CA LYS A 46 11.48 -9.65 5.10
C LYS A 46 10.34 -9.72 6.10
N SER A 47 10.05 -8.62 6.77
CA SER A 47 8.96 -8.56 7.74
C SER A 47 7.61 -8.76 7.07
N ILE A 48 7.40 -8.16 5.90
CA ILE A 48 6.16 -8.35 5.15
C ILE A 48 6.00 -9.80 4.75
N ARG A 49 7.08 -10.44 4.31
CA ARG A 49 7.06 -11.86 3.95
C ARG A 49 6.66 -12.73 5.14
N ALA A 50 7.01 -12.31 6.34
CA ALA A 50 6.66 -13.01 7.57
C ALA A 50 5.28 -12.61 8.11
N GLY A 51 4.52 -11.81 7.37
CA GLY A 51 3.18 -11.41 7.77
C GLY A 51 3.12 -10.30 8.80
N ARG A 52 4.15 -9.48 8.89
CA ARG A 52 4.27 -8.48 9.95
C ARG A 52 3.85 -7.08 9.52
N LEU A 53 2.93 -6.97 8.58
CA LEU A 53 2.40 -5.68 8.13
C LEU A 53 1.04 -5.42 8.75
N ASN A 54 0.87 -4.25 9.33
CA ASN A 54 -0.42 -3.77 9.81
C ASN A 54 -0.74 -2.45 9.12
N MET A 55 -1.73 -2.47 8.21
CA MET A 55 -2.17 -1.26 7.53
C MET A 55 -2.97 -0.35 8.44
N GLY A 56 -3.74 -0.94 9.34
CA GLY A 56 -4.49 -0.24 10.37
C GLY A 56 -5.08 1.06 9.89
N GLU A 57 -4.69 2.12 10.54
CA GLU A 57 -5.19 3.47 10.27
C GLU A 57 -4.24 4.27 9.38
N SER A 58 -3.54 3.57 8.48
CA SER A 58 -2.63 4.26 7.57
C SER A 58 -3.40 5.06 6.53
N TYR A 59 -2.70 6.01 5.94
CA TYR A 59 -3.28 6.86 4.90
C TYR A 59 -2.18 7.33 3.95
N ALA A 60 -2.62 7.83 2.79
CA ALA A 60 -1.71 8.37 1.80
C ALA A 60 -1.86 9.89 1.77
N VAL A 61 -0.74 10.58 1.68
CA VAL A 61 -0.72 12.04 1.66
C VAL A 61 0.12 12.53 0.49
N VAL A 62 -0.24 13.73 0.01
CA VAL A 62 0.54 14.44 -1.00
C VAL A 62 1.46 15.40 -0.28
N LYS A 63 2.76 15.34 -0.60
CA LYS A 63 3.72 16.25 -0.03
C LYS A 63 4.81 16.55 -1.05
N LYS A 64 4.98 17.81 -1.39
CA LYS A 64 6.00 18.28 -2.33
C LYS A 64 5.95 17.54 -3.65
N GLY A 65 4.75 17.32 -4.16
CA GLY A 65 4.57 16.68 -5.46
C GLY A 65 4.79 15.17 -5.45
N GLU A 66 4.90 14.57 -4.27
CA GLU A 66 5.05 13.12 -4.13
C GLU A 66 3.89 12.58 -3.29
N ILE A 67 3.68 11.27 -3.40
CA ILE A 67 2.65 10.60 -2.61
C ILE A 67 3.34 9.68 -1.61
N LEU A 68 2.97 9.85 -0.35
CA LEU A 68 3.61 9.13 0.76
C LEU A 68 2.60 8.29 1.51
N TRP A 69 3.03 7.12 1.94
CA TRP A 69 2.22 6.21 2.77
C TRP A 69 2.63 6.39 4.21
N PHE A 70 1.68 6.81 5.03
CA PHE A 70 1.92 7.23 6.38
C PHE A 70 1.11 6.38 7.36
N GLY A 71 1.71 5.98 8.46
CA GLY A 71 1.01 5.32 9.56
C GLY A 71 0.95 3.81 9.49
N ALA A 72 1.42 3.19 8.42
CA ALA A 72 1.48 1.73 8.35
C ALA A 72 2.61 1.22 9.22
N GLN A 73 2.36 0.11 9.91
CA GLN A 73 3.35 -0.49 10.79
C GLN A 73 3.90 -1.78 10.19
N ILE A 74 5.22 -1.84 10.08
CA ILE A 74 5.94 -3.06 9.67
C ILE A 74 6.86 -3.42 10.82
N THR A 75 6.53 -4.47 11.53
CA THR A 75 7.26 -4.86 12.74
C THR A 75 8.56 -5.58 12.38
N PRO A 76 9.71 -5.11 12.88
CA PRO A 76 10.97 -5.78 12.59
C PRO A 76 11.01 -7.19 13.16
N LEU A 77 11.73 -8.06 12.47
CA LEU A 77 11.99 -9.41 12.96
C LEU A 77 13.13 -9.36 13.99
N LEU A 78 13.11 -10.31 14.91
CA LEU A 78 14.14 -10.36 15.96
C LEU A 78 15.55 -10.54 15.39
N GLN A 79 15.65 -11.15 14.21
CA GLN A 79 16.94 -11.39 13.57
C GLN A 79 17.46 -10.19 12.78
N ALA A 80 16.75 -9.07 12.83
CA ALA A 80 17.20 -7.87 12.13
C ALA A 80 18.59 -7.47 12.64
N SER A 81 19.42 -7.01 11.72
CA SER A 81 20.79 -6.63 12.06
C SER A 81 20.80 -5.52 13.10
N THR A 82 21.72 -5.60 14.03
CA THR A 82 21.89 -4.54 15.04
C THR A 82 22.40 -3.25 14.41
N HIS A 83 22.89 -3.31 13.18
CA HIS A 83 23.36 -2.12 12.46
C HIS A 83 22.23 -1.38 11.76
N VAL A 84 21.03 -1.95 11.71
CA VAL A 84 19.89 -1.34 11.06
C VAL A 84 19.00 -0.72 12.11
N ILE A 85 18.73 0.57 11.96
CA ILE A 85 17.75 1.25 12.80
C ILE A 85 16.40 1.03 12.14
N ALA A 86 15.59 0.16 12.74
CA ALA A 86 14.31 -0.24 12.17
C ALA A 86 13.20 0.60 12.77
N ASP A 87 12.75 1.58 11.98
CA ASP A 87 11.59 2.40 12.35
C ASP A 87 10.34 1.70 11.82
N ASP A 88 9.55 1.11 12.69
CA ASP A 88 8.40 0.31 12.30
C ASP A 88 7.28 1.14 11.66
N ARG A 89 7.27 2.45 11.87
CA ARG A 89 6.25 3.33 11.31
C ARG A 89 6.84 4.36 10.35
N ARG A 90 7.93 4.01 9.70
CA ARG A 90 8.59 4.89 8.75
C ARG A 90 7.60 5.31 7.65
N THR A 91 7.62 6.59 7.29
CA THR A 91 6.86 7.07 6.15
C THR A 91 7.50 6.55 4.87
N ARG A 92 6.71 5.96 3.99
CA ARG A 92 7.23 5.31 2.80
C ARG A 92 6.71 5.99 1.55
N LYS A 93 7.61 6.21 0.59
CA LYS A 93 7.25 6.84 -0.66
C LYS A 93 6.54 5.83 -1.55
N LEU A 94 5.45 6.24 -2.15
CA LEU A 94 4.73 5.43 -3.13
C LEU A 94 5.25 5.73 -4.52
N LEU A 95 5.41 4.67 -5.32
CA LEU A 95 6.00 4.75 -6.64
C LEU A 95 4.92 4.57 -7.69
N LEU A 96 4.67 5.64 -8.42
CA LEU A 96 3.67 5.68 -9.48
C LEU A 96 4.29 6.39 -10.67
N HIS A 97 3.66 6.25 -11.83
CA HIS A 97 4.07 7.03 -13.00
C HIS A 97 3.83 8.50 -12.74
N ARG A 98 4.68 9.35 -13.30
CA ARG A 98 4.56 10.80 -13.10
C ARG A 98 3.17 11.31 -13.45
N ALA A 99 2.60 10.80 -14.54
CA ALA A 99 1.27 11.21 -14.97
C ALA A 99 0.21 10.85 -13.91
N GLU A 100 0.34 9.69 -13.28
CA GLU A 100 -0.59 9.30 -12.22
C GLU A 100 -0.43 10.17 -10.99
N ILE A 101 0.81 10.46 -10.63
CA ILE A 101 1.07 11.33 -9.48
C ILE A 101 0.46 12.71 -9.71
N ASP A 102 0.68 13.29 -10.89
CA ASP A 102 0.17 14.62 -11.19
C ASP A 102 -1.35 14.66 -11.13
N LYS A 103 -1.99 13.62 -11.64
CA LYS A 103 -3.44 13.52 -11.61
C LYS A 103 -3.96 13.43 -10.18
N LEU A 104 -3.32 12.61 -9.36
CA LEU A 104 -3.74 12.43 -7.97
C LEU A 104 -3.48 13.67 -7.14
N VAL A 105 -2.35 14.33 -7.36
CA VAL A 105 -2.05 15.60 -6.68
C VAL A 105 -3.14 16.63 -7.00
N GLY A 106 -3.54 16.70 -8.26
CA GLY A 106 -4.62 17.62 -8.65
C GLY A 106 -5.94 17.30 -7.95
N LYS A 107 -6.29 16.02 -7.87
CA LYS A 107 -7.53 15.63 -7.21
C LYS A 107 -7.52 15.99 -5.72
N VAL A 108 -6.39 15.79 -5.07
CA VAL A 108 -6.29 16.10 -3.64
C VAL A 108 -6.28 17.60 -3.41
N GLU A 109 -5.45 18.33 -4.15
CA GLU A 109 -5.23 19.76 -3.86
C GLU A 109 -6.31 20.66 -4.40
N ARG A 110 -6.87 20.33 -5.57
CA ARG A 110 -7.89 21.18 -6.18
C ARG A 110 -9.30 20.72 -5.87
N ASP A 111 -9.54 19.41 -5.86
CA ASP A 111 -10.88 18.86 -5.78
C ASP A 111 -11.23 18.33 -4.39
N GLY A 112 -10.25 18.34 -3.47
CA GLY A 112 -10.52 17.94 -2.09
C GLY A 112 -10.68 16.45 -1.87
N TYR A 113 -10.20 15.61 -2.80
CA TYR A 113 -10.27 14.17 -2.64
C TYR A 113 -9.28 13.68 -1.58
N THR A 114 -9.57 12.54 -1.00
CA THR A 114 -8.70 11.87 -0.04
C THR A 114 -8.20 10.58 -0.66
N LEU A 115 -6.91 10.31 -0.50
CA LEU A 115 -6.31 9.06 -0.98
C LEU A 115 -6.27 8.05 0.16
N ILE A 116 -6.83 6.88 -0.08
CA ILE A 116 -7.02 5.88 0.97
C ILE A 116 -6.36 4.56 0.54
N PRO A 117 -5.42 4.03 1.34
CA PRO A 117 -4.90 2.70 1.08
C PRO A 117 -5.99 1.66 1.33
N THR A 118 -6.26 0.84 0.35
CA THR A 118 -7.35 -0.13 0.43
C THR A 118 -6.87 -1.56 0.52
N ALA A 119 -5.71 -1.86 -0.06
CA ALA A 119 -5.18 -3.22 -0.05
C ALA A 119 -3.67 -3.20 -0.29
N CYS A 120 -3.00 -4.17 0.30
CA CYS A 120 -1.58 -4.41 0.03
C CYS A 120 -1.44 -5.86 -0.41
N TYR A 121 -0.65 -6.10 -1.45
CA TYR A 121 -0.55 -7.44 -2.01
C TYR A 121 0.78 -7.67 -2.74
N TRP A 122 1.10 -8.94 -2.91
CA TRP A 122 2.25 -9.34 -3.72
C TRP A 122 1.82 -9.39 -5.18
N LYS A 123 2.66 -8.84 -6.04
CA LYS A 123 2.52 -9.01 -7.48
C LYS A 123 3.84 -9.57 -7.96
N GLY A 124 3.89 -10.89 -8.15
CA GLY A 124 5.15 -11.57 -8.31
C GLY A 124 5.96 -11.44 -7.03
N ASN A 125 7.18 -10.91 -7.13
CA ASN A 125 8.05 -10.71 -5.98
C ASN A 125 8.03 -9.26 -5.48
N LYS A 126 7.09 -8.45 -5.94
CA LYS A 126 7.00 -7.04 -5.56
C LYS A 126 5.78 -6.79 -4.71
N VAL A 127 5.92 -5.88 -3.76
CA VAL A 127 4.81 -5.47 -2.91
C VAL A 127 4.15 -4.26 -3.54
N LYS A 128 2.84 -4.32 -3.68
CA LYS A 128 2.05 -3.22 -4.22
C LYS A 128 1.02 -2.75 -3.22
N LEU A 129 0.70 -1.48 -3.29
CA LEU A 129 -0.35 -0.87 -2.48
C LEU A 129 -1.42 -0.32 -3.41
N GLU A 130 -2.67 -0.71 -3.17
CA GLU A 130 -3.80 -0.14 -3.87
C GLU A 130 -4.28 1.07 -3.10
N ILE A 131 -4.39 2.20 -3.79
CA ILE A 131 -4.97 3.42 -3.22
C ILE A 131 -6.16 3.84 -4.07
N ALA A 132 -7.11 4.51 -3.43
CA ALA A 132 -8.35 4.93 -4.09
C ALA A 132 -8.79 6.33 -3.68
#